data_cb7bf61aaf2090a25551f4e5039d66c7
#
_entry.id   cb7bf61aaf2090a25551f4e5039d66c7
#
_cell.length_a   1.000
_cell.length_b   1.000
_cell.length_c   1.000
_cell.angle_alpha   90.00
_cell.angle_beta   90.00
_cell.angle_gamma   90.00
#
_symmetry.space_group_name_H-M   'P 1'
#
loop_
_entity.id
_entity.type
_entity.pdbx_description
1 polymer ?
#
loop_
_entity_poly.entity_id
_entity_poly.type
_entity_poly.pdbx_seq_one_letter_code
_entity_poly.pdbx_strand_id
1 'polypeptide(L)'
;SVICNSALIAAITIAVRPGKVDPKTLKTPVIFFFIAAAIYCVAAYGFGEFTRPMGFIMLAMFVAYMVANVRQMKNAPAEEHAEEEELIPLSKTLILLVAGAAVIAVGANLLVDNGTLIAQALGVPESVIALTFVALGTSLPELVTAITSLIKGHSDLSVGNVVGANVFN
;
A
#
# COMPACT_ATOMS: atom_id res chain seq x y z
N SER A 1 3.67 -4.41 8.16
CA SER A 1 3.21 -3.60 7.03
C SER A 1 1.68 -3.52 6.99
N VAL A 2 0.92 -4.62 6.79
CA VAL A 2 -0.56 -4.62 6.68
C VAL A 2 -1.25 -3.94 7.88
N ILE A 3 -0.83 -4.21 9.12
CA ILE A 3 -1.38 -3.56 10.31
C ILE A 3 -1.08 -2.06 10.29
N CYS A 4 0.13 -1.66 9.91
CA CYS A 4 0.51 -0.25 9.81
C CYS A 4 -0.36 0.46 8.76
N ASN A 5 -0.52 -0.13 7.60
CA ASN A 5 -1.37 0.42 6.53
C ASN A 5 -2.84 0.54 6.97
N SER A 6 -3.41 -0.54 7.52
CA SER A 6 -4.84 -0.59 7.85
C SER A 6 -5.20 0.21 9.11
N ALA A 7 -4.33 0.27 10.12
CA ALA A 7 -4.61 0.97 11.36
C ALA A 7 -4.07 2.39 11.34
N LEU A 8 -2.75 2.57 11.12
CA LEU A 8 -2.12 3.89 11.24
C LEU A 8 -2.47 4.79 10.05
N ILE A 9 -2.17 4.32 8.81
CA ILE A 9 -2.31 5.17 7.62
C ILE A 9 -3.78 5.45 7.33
N ALA A 10 -4.63 4.42 7.40
CA ALA A 10 -6.07 4.61 7.21
C ALA A 10 -6.67 5.52 8.29
N ALA A 11 -6.25 5.37 9.56
CA ALA A 11 -6.72 6.24 10.64
C ALA A 11 -6.31 7.70 10.43
N ILE A 12 -5.05 7.96 10.05
CA ILE A 12 -4.57 9.33 9.74
C ILE A 12 -5.39 9.91 8.58
N THR A 13 -5.59 9.13 7.51
CA THR A 13 -6.35 9.57 6.34
C THR A 13 -7.76 10.00 6.73
N ILE A 14 -8.48 9.17 7.48
CA ILE A 14 -9.86 9.44 7.90
C ILE A 14 -9.93 10.58 8.90
N ALA A 15 -8.98 10.66 9.83
CA ALA A 15 -8.94 11.72 10.85
C ALA A 15 -8.67 13.10 10.24
N VAL A 16 -7.78 13.18 9.24
CA VAL A 16 -7.43 14.45 8.58
C VAL A 16 -8.51 14.90 7.61
N ARG A 17 -9.07 13.99 6.84
CA ARG A 17 -10.11 14.29 5.87
C ARG A 17 -11.12 13.16 5.78
N PRO A 18 -12.18 13.19 6.61
CA PRO A 18 -13.27 12.23 6.48
C PRO A 18 -13.95 12.43 5.11
N GLY A 19 -14.00 11.38 4.33
CA GLY A 19 -14.58 11.38 2.99
C GLY A 19 -15.61 10.25 2.84
N LYS A 20 -16.51 10.40 1.87
CA LYS A 20 -17.38 9.29 1.46
C LYS A 20 -16.55 8.41 0.55
N VAL A 21 -16.39 7.16 0.93
CA VAL A 21 -15.74 6.15 0.08
C VAL A 21 -16.81 5.42 -0.71
N ASP A 22 -16.66 5.33 -2.03
CA ASP A 22 -17.57 4.52 -2.85
C ASP A 22 -17.33 3.04 -2.55
N PRO A 23 -18.35 2.33 -2.00
CA PRO A 23 -18.24 0.90 -1.72
C PRO A 23 -17.88 0.06 -2.94
N LYS A 24 -18.21 0.52 -4.15
CA LYS A 24 -17.91 -0.19 -5.39
C LYS A 24 -16.40 -0.22 -5.66
N THR A 25 -15.70 0.87 -5.35
CA THR A 25 -14.24 0.97 -5.54
C THR A 25 -13.48 0.05 -4.59
N LEU A 26 -13.96 -0.10 -3.34
CA LEU A 26 -13.32 -0.96 -2.35
C LEU A 26 -13.68 -2.44 -2.47
N LYS A 27 -14.78 -2.78 -3.14
CA LYS A 27 -15.26 -4.17 -3.20
C LYS A 27 -14.20 -5.12 -3.78
N THR A 28 -13.59 -4.76 -4.90
CA THR A 28 -12.59 -5.60 -5.57
C THR A 28 -11.34 -5.82 -4.72
N PRO A 29 -10.64 -4.78 -4.21
CA PRO A 29 -9.49 -4.95 -3.33
C PRO A 29 -9.80 -5.77 -2.08
N VAL A 30 -10.93 -5.51 -1.44
CA VAL A 30 -11.33 -6.22 -0.19
C VAL A 30 -11.56 -7.70 -0.44
N ILE A 31 -12.25 -8.07 -1.52
CA ILE A 31 -12.47 -9.48 -1.88
C ILE A 31 -11.12 -10.18 -2.12
N PHE A 32 -10.25 -9.58 -2.93
CA PHE A 32 -8.94 -10.16 -3.23
C PHE A 32 -8.06 -10.28 -1.99
N PHE A 33 -8.11 -9.30 -1.07
CA PHE A 33 -7.40 -9.35 0.20
C PHE A 33 -7.84 -10.57 1.05
N PHE A 34 -9.14 -10.78 1.21
CA PHE A 34 -9.62 -11.93 1.99
C PHE A 34 -9.34 -13.28 1.32
N ILE A 35 -9.37 -13.34 -0.02
CA ILE A 35 -8.98 -14.56 -0.75
C ILE A 35 -7.48 -14.84 -0.51
N ALA A 36 -6.61 -13.82 -0.62
CA ALA A 36 -5.18 -13.96 -0.35
C ALA A 36 -4.92 -14.42 1.08
N ALA A 37 -5.57 -13.79 2.05
CA ALA A 37 -5.47 -14.15 3.47
C ALA A 37 -5.93 -15.58 3.72
N ALA A 38 -7.02 -16.02 3.09
CA ALA A 38 -7.51 -17.40 3.21
C ALA A 38 -6.51 -18.41 2.65
N ILE A 39 -5.95 -18.15 1.46
CA ILE A 39 -4.91 -19.00 0.86
C ILE A 39 -3.68 -19.08 1.78
N TYR A 40 -3.24 -17.93 2.30
CA TYR A 40 -2.11 -17.86 3.23
C TYR A 40 -2.38 -18.67 4.50
N CYS A 41 -3.55 -18.52 5.13
CA CYS A 41 -3.92 -19.25 6.32
C CYS A 41 -3.99 -20.77 6.06
N VAL A 42 -4.57 -21.19 4.94
CA VAL A 42 -4.62 -22.61 4.55
C VAL A 42 -3.21 -23.17 4.33
N ALA A 43 -2.32 -22.39 3.70
CA ALA A 43 -0.93 -22.79 3.54
C ALA A 43 -0.21 -22.93 4.88
N ALA A 44 -0.33 -21.94 5.75
CA ALA A 44 0.38 -21.90 7.02
C ALA A 44 -0.13 -22.92 8.04
N TYR A 45 -1.46 -23.03 8.20
CA TYR A 45 -2.07 -23.88 9.23
C TYR A 45 -2.50 -25.26 8.72
N GLY A 46 -2.83 -25.38 7.42
CA GLY A 46 -3.27 -26.65 6.83
C GLY A 46 -2.11 -27.52 6.36
N PHE A 47 -1.18 -26.94 5.64
CA PHE A 47 -0.04 -27.68 5.08
C PHE A 47 1.26 -27.50 5.90
N GLY A 48 1.38 -26.44 6.69
CA GLY A 48 2.56 -26.15 7.51
C GLY A 48 3.78 -25.71 6.69
N GLU A 49 3.67 -25.58 5.37
CA GLU A 49 4.75 -25.19 4.47
C GLU A 49 4.23 -24.42 3.25
N PHE A 50 5.08 -23.57 2.69
CA PHE A 50 4.82 -22.85 1.48
C PHE A 50 5.49 -23.53 0.29
N THR A 51 4.70 -24.12 -0.60
CA THR A 51 5.17 -24.84 -1.77
C THR A 51 5.23 -23.94 -3.00
N ARG A 52 6.06 -24.33 -4.01
CA ARG A 52 6.15 -23.60 -5.28
C ARG A 52 4.79 -23.46 -6.00
N PRO A 53 3.92 -24.49 -6.07
CA PRO A 53 2.59 -24.34 -6.66
C PRO A 53 1.74 -23.26 -5.98
N MET A 54 1.82 -23.15 -4.65
CA MET A 54 1.11 -22.07 -3.93
C MET A 54 1.61 -20.68 -4.32
N GLY A 55 2.92 -20.51 -4.49
CA GLY A 55 3.49 -19.26 -4.99
C GLY A 55 2.93 -18.89 -6.37
N PHE A 56 2.78 -19.86 -7.27
CA PHE A 56 2.17 -19.61 -8.59
C PHE A 56 0.68 -19.26 -8.49
N ILE A 57 -0.06 -19.88 -7.58
CA ILE A 57 -1.47 -19.53 -7.33
C ILE A 57 -1.59 -18.10 -6.83
N MET A 58 -0.76 -17.69 -5.87
CA MET A 58 -0.76 -16.31 -5.34
C MET A 58 -0.36 -15.30 -6.42
N LEU A 59 0.63 -15.63 -7.27
CA LEU A 59 1.02 -14.78 -8.39
C LEU A 59 -0.10 -14.64 -9.43
N ALA A 60 -0.76 -15.75 -9.78
CA ALA A 60 -1.90 -15.72 -10.69
C ALA A 60 -3.06 -14.89 -10.13
N MET A 61 -3.32 -15.01 -8.84
CA MET A 61 -4.32 -14.18 -8.14
C MET A 61 -3.94 -12.69 -8.18
N PHE A 62 -2.67 -12.35 -7.98
CA PHE A 62 -2.20 -10.97 -8.09
C PHE A 62 -2.41 -10.42 -9.51
N VAL A 63 -2.07 -11.19 -10.55
CA VAL A 63 -2.33 -10.81 -11.95
C VAL A 63 -3.83 -10.60 -12.19
N ALA A 64 -4.67 -11.52 -11.69
CA ALA A 64 -6.12 -11.38 -11.80
C ALA A 64 -6.64 -10.10 -11.10
N TYR A 65 -6.10 -9.76 -9.93
CA TYR A 65 -6.40 -8.51 -9.23
C TYR A 65 -6.02 -7.28 -10.07
N MET A 66 -4.82 -7.26 -10.65
CA MET A 66 -4.38 -6.16 -11.52
C MET A 66 -5.29 -5.99 -12.74
N VAL A 67 -5.65 -7.08 -13.39
CA VAL A 67 -6.58 -7.07 -14.54
C VAL A 67 -7.97 -6.57 -14.11
N ALA A 68 -8.48 -7.01 -12.96
CA ALA A 68 -9.76 -6.57 -12.44
C ALA A 68 -9.76 -5.05 -12.15
N ASN A 69 -8.70 -4.54 -11.52
CA ASN A 69 -8.54 -3.10 -11.26
C ASN A 69 -8.50 -2.26 -12.55
N VAL A 70 -7.69 -2.69 -13.53
CA VAL A 70 -7.61 -1.97 -14.81
C VAL A 70 -8.97 -1.96 -15.53
N ARG A 71 -9.71 -3.08 -15.48
CA ARG A 71 -11.07 -3.14 -16.06
C ARG A 71 -12.04 -2.23 -15.32
N GLN A 72 -11.97 -2.19 -14.00
CA GLN A 72 -12.81 -1.32 -13.17
C GLN A 72 -12.54 0.15 -13.48
N MET A 73 -11.29 0.56 -13.60
CA MET A 73 -10.90 1.92 -13.97
C MET A 73 -11.42 2.32 -15.37
N LYS A 74 -11.33 1.42 -16.35
CA LYS A 74 -11.84 1.69 -17.71
C LYS A 74 -13.36 1.83 -17.76
N ASN A 75 -14.07 1.19 -16.85
CA ASN A 75 -15.54 1.21 -16.79
C ASN A 75 -16.08 2.28 -15.82
N ALA A 76 -15.21 2.96 -15.07
CA ALA A 76 -15.60 4.08 -14.24
C ALA A 76 -16.04 5.25 -15.15
N PRO A 77 -17.16 5.94 -14.85
CA PRO A 77 -17.49 7.18 -15.53
C PRO A 77 -16.32 8.14 -15.40
N ALA A 78 -15.92 8.79 -16.47
CA ALA A 78 -14.95 9.88 -16.38
C ALA A 78 -15.55 10.92 -15.42
N GLU A 79 -14.99 11.06 -14.23
CA GLU A 79 -15.39 12.13 -13.32
C GLU A 79 -15.02 13.44 -14.03
N GLU A 80 -16.01 14.29 -14.24
CA GLU A 80 -15.90 15.62 -14.87
C GLU A 80 -15.08 16.63 -14.03
N HIS A 81 -14.30 16.17 -13.08
CA HIS A 81 -13.34 16.98 -12.33
C HIS A 81 -11.92 16.83 -12.87
N ALA A 82 -11.77 16.82 -14.18
CA ALA A 82 -10.54 17.30 -14.77
C ALA A 82 -10.57 18.84 -14.61
N GLU A 83 -10.25 19.34 -13.39
CA GLU A 83 -9.62 20.64 -13.32
C GLU A 83 -8.50 20.62 -14.36
N GLU A 84 -8.39 21.70 -15.14
CA GLU A 84 -7.36 21.89 -16.14
C GLU A 84 -5.97 21.83 -15.47
N GLU A 85 -5.57 20.64 -15.01
CA GLU A 85 -4.18 20.41 -14.61
C GLU A 85 -3.36 20.56 -15.91
N GLU A 86 -2.44 21.51 -15.92
CA GLU A 86 -1.46 21.66 -17.00
C GLU A 86 -0.89 20.28 -17.30
N LEU A 87 -1.12 19.80 -18.53
CA LEU A 87 -0.67 18.47 -18.96
C LEU A 87 0.86 18.43 -18.90
N ILE A 88 1.39 17.93 -17.80
CA ILE A 88 2.83 17.73 -17.61
C ILE A 88 3.27 16.64 -18.61
N PRO A 89 4.32 16.86 -19.42
CA PRO A 89 4.82 15.86 -20.35
C PRO A 89 5.07 14.52 -19.63
N LEU A 90 4.67 13.41 -20.27
CA LEU A 90 4.80 12.07 -19.71
C LEU A 90 6.25 11.75 -19.25
N SER A 91 7.25 12.22 -20.00
CA SER A 91 8.66 12.09 -19.63
C SER A 91 8.99 12.75 -18.29
N LYS A 92 8.50 13.96 -18.06
CA LYS A 92 8.71 14.70 -16.81
C LYS A 92 7.99 14.00 -15.65
N THR A 93 6.77 13.53 -15.87
CA THR A 93 6.00 12.77 -14.87
C THR A 93 6.73 11.49 -14.48
N LEU A 94 7.27 10.75 -15.46
CA LEU A 94 8.00 9.51 -15.19
C LEU A 94 9.31 9.75 -14.43
N ILE A 95 10.06 10.80 -14.79
CA ILE A 95 11.28 11.19 -14.08
C ILE A 95 10.96 11.56 -12.63
N LEU A 96 9.93 12.37 -12.40
CA LEU A 96 9.51 12.77 -11.06
C LEU A 96 9.02 11.58 -10.23
N LEU A 97 8.30 10.63 -10.85
CA LEU A 97 7.86 9.40 -10.20
C LEU A 97 9.06 8.55 -9.76
N VAL A 98 10.01 8.29 -10.64
CA VAL A 98 11.20 7.48 -10.32
C VAL A 98 12.08 8.18 -9.28
N ALA A 99 12.32 9.48 -9.44
CA ALA A 99 13.10 10.26 -8.47
C ALA A 99 12.42 10.29 -7.09
N GLY A 100 11.12 10.53 -7.05
CA GLY A 100 10.34 10.52 -5.81
C GLY A 100 10.36 9.14 -5.12
N ALA A 101 10.16 8.08 -5.88
CA ALA A 101 10.23 6.70 -5.36
C ALA A 101 11.63 6.40 -4.79
N ALA A 102 12.70 6.81 -5.49
CA ALA A 102 14.06 6.63 -5.01
C ALA A 102 14.32 7.40 -3.69
N VAL A 103 13.89 8.66 -3.60
CA VAL A 103 14.03 9.47 -2.38
C VAL A 103 13.27 8.83 -1.21
N ILE A 104 12.06 8.36 -1.43
CA ILE A 104 11.27 7.68 -0.39
C ILE A 104 11.96 6.38 0.05
N ALA A 105 12.46 5.57 -0.89
CA ALA A 105 13.16 4.33 -0.59
C ALA A 105 14.44 4.57 0.24
N VAL A 106 15.25 5.56 -0.14
CA VAL A 106 16.45 5.94 0.62
C VAL A 106 16.07 6.44 2.02
N GLY A 107 15.06 7.30 2.13
CA GLY A 107 14.58 7.80 3.42
C GLY A 107 14.05 6.69 4.33
N ALA A 108 13.31 5.72 3.77
CA ALA A 108 12.81 4.56 4.51
C ALA A 108 13.97 3.69 5.03
N ASN A 109 14.97 3.39 4.19
CA ASN A 109 16.14 2.62 4.60
C ASN A 109 16.92 3.33 5.72
N LEU A 110 17.19 4.63 5.56
CA LEU A 110 17.87 5.42 6.58
C LEU A 110 17.12 5.41 7.92
N LEU A 111 15.79 5.51 7.89
CA LEU A 111 14.97 5.46 9.10
C LEU A 111 15.06 4.08 9.77
N VAL A 112 14.93 3.01 8.98
CA VAL A 112 14.98 1.63 9.50
C VAL A 112 16.36 1.33 10.08
N ASP A 113 17.43 1.63 9.35
CA ASP A 113 18.80 1.31 9.76
C ASP A 113 19.17 2.08 11.04
N ASN A 114 18.99 3.41 11.03
CA ASN A 114 19.34 4.23 12.20
C ASN A 114 18.38 4.00 13.38
N GLY A 115 17.11 3.81 13.11
CA GLY A 115 16.11 3.49 14.16
C GLY A 115 16.42 2.15 14.81
N THR A 116 16.83 1.15 14.03
CA THR A 116 17.28 -0.15 14.54
C THR A 116 18.51 -0.02 15.43
N LEU A 117 19.53 0.72 15.00
CA LEU A 117 20.74 0.95 15.79
C LEU A 117 20.44 1.64 17.13
N ILE A 118 19.58 2.66 17.12
CA ILE A 118 19.17 3.37 18.34
C ILE A 118 18.39 2.43 19.26
N ALA A 119 17.45 1.64 18.71
CA ALA A 119 16.65 0.72 19.51
C ALA A 119 17.50 -0.40 20.13
N GLN A 120 18.49 -0.93 19.40
CA GLN A 120 19.45 -1.90 19.90
C GLN A 120 20.30 -1.31 21.01
N ALA A 121 20.79 -0.08 20.86
CA ALA A 121 21.54 0.64 21.89
C ALA A 121 20.73 0.87 23.18
N LEU A 122 19.41 0.98 23.08
CA LEU A 122 18.47 1.08 24.18
C LEU A 122 18.05 -0.28 24.77
N GLY A 123 18.59 -1.40 24.25
CA GLY A 123 18.27 -2.73 24.72
C GLY A 123 16.92 -3.28 24.28
N VAL A 124 16.32 -2.72 23.22
CA VAL A 124 15.04 -3.20 22.68
C VAL A 124 15.26 -4.57 21.99
N PRO A 125 14.44 -5.61 22.29
CA PRO A 125 14.56 -6.90 21.64
C PRO A 125 14.42 -6.83 20.12
N GLU A 126 15.19 -7.61 19.37
CA GLU A 126 15.18 -7.64 17.90
C GLU A 126 13.79 -7.92 17.31
N SER A 127 13.01 -8.80 17.96
CA SER A 127 11.62 -9.09 17.54
C SER A 127 10.72 -7.87 17.59
N VAL A 128 10.89 -7.02 18.61
CA VAL A 128 10.12 -5.76 18.72
C VAL A 128 10.57 -4.77 17.65
N ILE A 129 11.88 -4.66 17.40
CA ILE A 129 12.43 -3.80 16.35
C ILE A 129 11.86 -4.21 14.98
N ALA A 130 11.89 -5.51 14.64
CA ALA A 130 11.37 -6.03 13.40
C ALA A 130 9.85 -5.75 13.22
N LEU A 131 9.06 -5.94 14.29
CA LEU A 131 7.63 -5.73 14.27
C LEU A 131 7.22 -4.25 14.24
N THR A 132 8.12 -3.33 14.62
CA THR A 132 7.84 -1.89 14.68
C THR A 132 8.57 -1.11 13.59
N PHE A 133 9.89 -0.94 13.72
CA PHE A 133 10.68 -0.11 12.81
C PHE A 133 10.71 -0.62 11.38
N VAL A 134 10.89 -1.94 11.18
CA VAL A 134 10.90 -2.51 9.85
C VAL A 134 9.49 -2.45 9.23
N ALA A 135 8.46 -2.78 10.01
CA ALA A 135 7.08 -2.70 9.54
C ALA A 135 6.66 -1.26 9.20
N LEU A 136 7.08 -0.27 9.99
CA LEU A 136 6.85 1.14 9.70
C LEU A 136 7.63 1.58 8.45
N GLY A 137 8.90 1.23 8.35
CA GLY A 137 9.76 1.57 7.22
C GLY A 137 9.22 1.07 5.89
N THR A 138 8.75 -0.18 5.85
CA THR A 138 8.11 -0.75 4.65
C THR A 138 6.76 -0.12 4.29
N SER A 139 6.12 0.61 5.22
CA SER A 139 4.87 1.32 4.98
C SER A 139 5.07 2.84 4.77
N LEU A 140 6.31 3.33 4.79
CA LEU A 140 6.59 4.76 4.53
C LEU A 140 6.19 5.23 3.14
N PRO A 141 6.41 4.48 2.05
CA PRO A 141 5.95 4.87 0.73
C PRO A 141 4.44 5.11 0.70
N GLU A 142 3.67 4.23 1.30
CA GLU A 142 2.22 4.33 1.39
C GLU A 142 1.79 5.53 2.25
N LEU A 143 2.49 5.77 3.36
CA LEU A 143 2.21 6.90 4.23
C LEU A 143 2.46 8.23 3.51
N VAL A 144 3.58 8.37 2.82
CA VAL A 144 3.92 9.59 2.06
C VAL A 144 2.92 9.83 0.94
N THR A 145 2.56 8.80 0.18
CA THR A 145 1.57 8.91 -0.89
C THR A 145 0.18 9.24 -0.35
N ALA A 146 -0.22 8.65 0.78
CA ALA A 146 -1.49 8.94 1.43
C ALA A 146 -1.56 10.40 1.91
N ILE A 147 -0.54 10.88 2.62
CA ILE A 147 -0.48 12.28 3.09
C ILE A 147 -0.45 13.25 1.91
N THR A 148 0.33 12.97 0.87
CA THR A 148 0.40 13.82 -0.32
C THR A 148 -0.95 13.90 -1.04
N SER A 149 -1.64 12.78 -1.18
CA SER A 149 -2.98 12.72 -1.78
C SER A 149 -3.99 13.54 -0.97
N LEU A 150 -3.91 13.48 0.37
CA LEU A 150 -4.76 14.29 1.26
C LEU A 150 -4.50 15.79 1.11
N ILE A 151 -3.23 16.19 1.07
CA ILE A 151 -2.84 17.60 0.90
C ILE A 151 -3.34 18.14 -0.45
N LYS A 152 -3.27 17.31 -1.50
CA LYS A 152 -3.75 17.66 -2.84
C LYS A 152 -5.27 17.55 -3.01
N GLY A 153 -6.00 17.13 -1.98
CA GLY A 153 -7.45 17.06 -2.04
C GLY A 153 -8.04 15.73 -2.53
N HIS A 154 -7.22 14.75 -2.85
CA HIS A 154 -7.63 13.45 -3.41
C HIS A 154 -7.74 12.37 -2.31
N SER A 155 -8.72 12.51 -1.42
CA SER A 155 -8.92 11.59 -0.28
C SER A 155 -9.22 10.14 -0.72
N ASP A 156 -9.94 9.99 -1.83
CA ASP A 156 -10.33 8.66 -2.35
C ASP A 156 -9.12 7.86 -2.83
N LEU A 157 -8.14 8.54 -3.46
CA LEU A 157 -6.87 7.93 -3.85
C LEU A 157 -6.07 7.47 -2.64
N SER A 158 -6.12 8.19 -1.52
CA SER A 158 -5.42 7.83 -0.29
C SER A 158 -5.94 6.51 0.29
N VAL A 159 -7.25 6.36 0.41
CA VAL A 159 -7.87 5.13 0.93
C VAL A 159 -7.66 3.95 -0.04
N GLY A 160 -7.85 4.18 -1.34
CA GLY A 160 -7.64 3.17 -2.37
C GLY A 160 -6.20 2.65 -2.40
N ASN A 161 -5.21 3.53 -2.23
CA ASN A 161 -3.80 3.16 -2.16
C ASN A 161 -3.50 2.25 -0.95
N VAL A 162 -4.03 2.59 0.23
CA VAL A 162 -3.83 1.78 1.45
C VAL A 162 -4.42 0.38 1.30
N VAL A 163 -5.63 0.27 0.77
CA VAL A 163 -6.28 -1.03 0.56
C VAL A 163 -5.56 -1.84 -0.52
N GLY A 164 -5.15 -1.18 -1.61
CA GLY A 164 -4.37 -1.81 -2.68
C GLY A 164 -3.01 -2.32 -2.20
N ALA A 165 -2.29 -1.55 -1.40
CA ALA A 165 -1.03 -1.95 -0.81
C ALA A 165 -1.17 -3.20 0.08
N ASN A 166 -2.28 -3.33 0.80
CA ASN A 166 -2.55 -4.52 1.62
C ASN A 166 -2.78 -5.79 0.80
N VAL A 167 -3.30 -5.68 -0.41
CA VAL A 167 -3.42 -6.84 -1.32
C VAL A 167 -2.05 -7.25 -1.87
N PHE A 168 -1.15 -6.28 -2.01
CA PHE A 168 0.20 -6.51 -2.51
C PHE A 168 1.14 -7.09 -1.43
N ASN A 169 0.99 -6.65 -0.16
CA ASN A 169 1.78 -7.12 0.99
C ASN A 169 1.39 -8.52 1.47
#